data_0661b42405f3be431d6d8d233f0ca4f7
#
_entry.id   0661b42405f3be431d6d8d233f0ca4f7
#
_cell.length_a   1.000
_cell.length_b   1.000
_cell.length_c   1.000
_cell.angle_alpha   90.00
_cell.angle_beta   90.00
_cell.angle_gamma   90.00
#
_symmetry.space_group_name_H-M   'P 1'
#
loop_
_entity.id
_entity.type
_entity.pdbx_description
1 polymer ?
#
loop_
_entity_poly.entity_id
_entity_poly.type
_entity_poly.pdbx_seq_one_letter_code
_entity_poly.pdbx_strand_id
1 'polypeptide(L)'
;MRTNLNNEFTFNSFVEGKSNQLAFAAAQQVAENPGGSYNPLFIYGGVGLGKTHLMHAVGNALRAKKPDAKIVYLHSERFVADMVKALQLKAIDEFKRFYRSVDALLIDDIQFFSGKERSQEEFFHTYNALLEGGQQMILTSDRYPKEIDGVEERLKSRFGWGLTVAVEPPELETRAAILINKAEQSGVHLSKDAAFFIAQRIRSNVRELEGALKRVMAHSQFTRRPL
;
A
#
# COMPACT_ATOMS: atom_id res chain seq x y z
N MET A 1 3.80 17.20 -11.46
CA MET A 1 4.57 16.40 -10.50
C MET A 1 4.15 14.95 -10.63
N ARG A 2 5.08 13.98 -10.71
CA ARG A 2 4.69 12.57 -10.80
C ARG A 2 4.22 12.07 -9.43
N THR A 3 3.00 11.60 -9.33
CA THR A 3 2.42 11.04 -8.09
C THR A 3 3.00 9.67 -7.73
N ASN A 4 3.63 9.00 -8.70
CA ASN A 4 4.08 7.59 -8.64
C ASN A 4 2.95 6.59 -8.34
N LEU A 5 1.69 6.99 -8.49
CA LEU A 5 0.53 6.11 -8.33
C LEU A 5 0.42 5.14 -9.51
N ASN A 6 0.12 3.89 -9.20
CA ASN A 6 -0.29 2.91 -10.18
C ASN A 6 -1.80 3.04 -10.42
N ASN A 7 -2.18 3.44 -11.64
CA ASN A 7 -3.57 3.70 -11.99
C ASN A 7 -4.45 2.44 -12.05
N GLU A 8 -3.85 1.26 -12.13
CA GLU A 8 -4.56 -0.02 -12.13
C GLU A 8 -5.01 -0.44 -10.73
N PHE A 9 -4.38 0.10 -9.68
CA PHE A 9 -4.72 -0.19 -8.29
C PHE A 9 -5.83 0.74 -7.81
N THR A 10 -7.07 0.33 -8.06
CA THR A 10 -8.29 1.04 -7.68
C THR A 10 -9.12 0.23 -6.69
N PHE A 11 -10.14 0.82 -6.08
CA PHE A 11 -11.10 0.09 -5.26
C PHE A 11 -11.87 -0.93 -6.09
N ASN A 12 -12.20 -0.62 -7.34
CA ASN A 12 -12.93 -1.52 -8.23
C ASN A 12 -12.11 -2.77 -8.62
N SER A 13 -10.78 -2.63 -8.72
CA SER A 13 -9.89 -3.75 -9.04
C SER A 13 -9.45 -4.56 -7.83
N PHE A 14 -9.81 -4.13 -6.62
CA PHE A 14 -9.49 -4.82 -5.37
C PHE A 14 -10.54 -5.89 -5.06
N VAL A 15 -10.08 -7.10 -4.72
CA VAL A 15 -10.97 -8.19 -4.33
C VAL A 15 -11.19 -8.17 -2.83
N GLU A 16 -12.37 -7.74 -2.41
CA GLU A 16 -12.79 -7.73 -1.02
C GLU A 16 -13.13 -9.14 -0.53
N GLY A 17 -12.71 -9.46 0.68
CA GLY A 17 -13.00 -10.69 1.39
C GLY A 17 -12.95 -10.47 2.90
N LYS A 18 -13.28 -11.48 3.69
CA LYS A 18 -13.30 -11.37 5.17
C LYS A 18 -11.94 -10.95 5.74
N SER A 19 -10.84 -11.38 5.12
CA SER A 19 -9.48 -11.09 5.57
C SER A 19 -9.06 -9.63 5.43
N ASN A 20 -9.73 -8.85 4.59
CA ASN A 20 -9.36 -7.47 4.26
C ASN A 20 -10.52 -6.47 4.30
N GLN A 21 -11.74 -6.91 4.62
CA GLN A 21 -12.92 -6.04 4.54
C GLN A 21 -12.84 -4.80 5.43
N LEU A 22 -12.24 -4.91 6.61
CA LEU A 22 -12.06 -3.77 7.51
C LEU A 22 -11.06 -2.76 6.95
N ALA A 23 -9.93 -3.24 6.43
CA ALA A 23 -8.95 -2.39 5.77
C ALA A 23 -9.52 -1.73 4.51
N PHE A 24 -10.31 -2.45 3.73
CA PHE A 24 -11.01 -1.92 2.56
C PHE A 24 -11.98 -0.81 2.94
N ALA A 25 -12.84 -1.04 3.93
CA ALA A 25 -13.80 -0.04 4.42
C ALA A 25 -13.11 1.21 4.99
N ALA A 26 -12.04 1.03 5.76
CA ALA A 26 -11.26 2.14 6.30
C ALA A 26 -10.59 2.96 5.18
N ALA A 27 -10.04 2.30 4.17
CA ALA A 27 -9.45 2.97 3.02
C ALA A 27 -10.49 3.78 2.22
N GLN A 28 -11.68 3.25 2.01
CA GLN A 28 -12.78 3.98 1.36
C GLN A 28 -13.19 5.20 2.18
N GLN A 29 -13.31 5.07 3.49
CA GLN A 29 -13.65 6.17 4.37
C GLN A 29 -12.60 7.29 4.32
N VAL A 30 -11.32 6.95 4.30
CA VAL A 30 -10.23 7.92 4.13
C VAL A 30 -10.31 8.63 2.78
N ALA A 31 -10.62 7.90 1.70
CA ALA A 31 -10.79 8.49 0.37
C ALA A 31 -11.98 9.47 0.30
N GLU A 32 -13.01 9.24 1.11
CA GLU A 32 -14.18 10.13 1.17
C GLU A 32 -13.92 11.35 2.05
N ASN A 33 -13.26 11.18 3.18
CA ASN A 33 -12.99 12.22 4.16
C ASN A 33 -11.52 12.27 4.57
N PRO A 34 -10.62 12.71 3.67
CA PRO A 34 -9.19 12.78 3.96
C PRO A 34 -8.88 13.80 5.06
N GLY A 35 -7.89 13.48 5.90
CA GLY A 35 -7.48 14.34 7.02
C GLY A 35 -8.41 14.29 8.23
N GLY A 36 -9.41 13.41 8.22
CA GLY A 36 -10.34 13.21 9.33
C GLY A 36 -9.76 12.33 10.45
N SER A 37 -10.65 11.59 11.11
CA SER A 37 -10.32 10.78 12.30
C SER A 37 -9.33 9.63 12.03
N TYR A 38 -9.24 9.16 10.79
CA TYR A 38 -8.35 8.06 10.39
C TYR A 38 -7.05 8.59 9.77
N ASN A 39 -6.39 9.45 10.50
CA ASN A 39 -5.12 10.05 10.08
C ASN A 39 -4.05 9.90 11.18
N PRO A 40 -3.02 9.09 10.96
CA PRO A 40 -2.79 8.26 9.79
C PRO A 40 -3.69 7.03 9.73
N LEU A 41 -3.92 6.51 8.53
CA LEU A 41 -4.39 5.14 8.34
C LEU A 41 -3.16 4.23 8.26
N PHE A 42 -3.04 3.30 9.19
CA PHE A 42 -1.95 2.34 9.26
C PHE A 42 -2.46 0.95 8.89
N ILE A 43 -1.97 0.41 7.77
CA ILE A 43 -2.37 -0.91 7.27
C ILE A 43 -1.18 -1.86 7.44
N TYR A 44 -1.36 -2.94 8.19
CA TYR A 44 -0.31 -3.92 8.39
C TYR A 44 -0.76 -5.33 8.05
N GLY A 45 0.19 -6.18 7.79
CA GLY A 45 -0.01 -7.58 7.45
C GLY A 45 1.14 -8.16 6.65
N GLY A 46 1.14 -9.45 6.47
CA GLY A 46 2.17 -10.17 5.73
C GLY A 46 2.42 -9.62 4.32
N VAL A 47 3.51 -10.06 3.72
CA VAL A 47 3.91 -9.65 2.38
C VAL A 47 2.88 -10.12 1.33
N GLY A 48 2.58 -9.27 0.36
CA GLY A 48 1.73 -9.61 -0.78
C GLY A 48 0.25 -9.80 -0.46
N LEU A 49 -0.28 -9.13 0.56
CA LEU A 49 -1.68 -9.23 0.99
C LEU A 49 -2.58 -8.08 0.48
N GLY A 50 -2.07 -7.20 -0.38
CA GLY A 50 -2.85 -6.12 -0.98
C GLY A 50 -2.79 -4.77 -0.26
N LYS A 51 -1.90 -4.59 0.71
CA LYS A 51 -1.69 -3.30 1.41
C LYS A 51 -1.35 -2.17 0.44
N THR A 52 -0.39 -2.40 -0.44
CA THR A 52 0.03 -1.44 -1.46
C THR A 52 -1.11 -1.11 -2.42
N HIS A 53 -1.90 -2.09 -2.83
CA HIS A 53 -3.07 -1.88 -3.67
C HIS A 53 -4.08 -0.92 -3.02
N LEU A 54 -4.43 -1.15 -1.75
CA LEU A 54 -5.35 -0.27 -1.01
C LEU A 54 -4.82 1.15 -0.88
N MET A 55 -3.54 1.30 -0.60
CA MET A 55 -2.87 2.59 -0.53
C MET A 55 -2.99 3.36 -1.85
N HIS A 56 -2.67 2.72 -2.98
CA HIS A 56 -2.83 3.31 -4.31
C HIS A 56 -4.29 3.61 -4.65
N ALA A 57 -5.23 2.75 -4.24
CA ALA A 57 -6.66 2.96 -4.47
C ALA A 57 -7.14 4.25 -3.82
N VAL A 58 -6.72 4.52 -2.59
CA VAL A 58 -7.01 5.80 -1.92
C VAL A 58 -6.39 6.97 -2.68
N GLY A 59 -5.11 6.87 -3.04
CA GLY A 59 -4.43 7.92 -3.80
C GLY A 59 -5.10 8.24 -5.13
N ASN A 60 -5.51 7.21 -5.87
CA ASN A 60 -6.25 7.36 -7.13
C ASN A 60 -7.63 8.01 -6.92
N ALA A 61 -8.36 7.61 -5.87
CA ALA A 61 -9.66 8.19 -5.54
C ALA A 61 -9.53 9.68 -5.14
N LEU A 62 -8.54 10.04 -4.33
CA LEU A 62 -8.26 11.43 -3.95
C LEU A 62 -7.92 12.29 -5.17
N ARG A 63 -7.09 11.77 -6.07
CA ARG A 63 -6.74 12.48 -7.32
C ARG A 63 -7.94 12.65 -8.25
N ALA A 64 -8.81 11.66 -8.32
CA ALA A 64 -10.03 11.77 -9.13
C ALA A 64 -10.97 12.87 -8.60
N LYS A 65 -11.07 13.03 -7.28
CA LYS A 65 -11.88 14.10 -6.65
C LYS A 65 -11.23 15.47 -6.79
N LYS A 66 -9.91 15.56 -6.67
CA LYS A 66 -9.15 16.81 -6.72
C LYS A 66 -7.91 16.62 -7.60
N PRO A 67 -8.01 16.84 -8.93
CA PRO A 67 -6.91 16.58 -9.86
C PRO A 67 -5.63 17.35 -9.57
N ASP A 68 -5.73 18.53 -8.98
CA ASP A 68 -4.59 19.40 -8.63
C ASP A 68 -3.95 19.06 -7.28
N ALA A 69 -4.52 18.12 -6.53
CA ALA A 69 -3.97 17.71 -5.24
C ALA A 69 -2.58 17.09 -5.39
N LYS A 70 -1.68 17.49 -4.50
CA LYS A 70 -0.32 16.94 -4.41
C LYS A 70 -0.34 15.63 -3.62
N ILE A 71 -0.58 14.54 -4.31
CA ILE A 71 -0.60 13.20 -3.72
C ILE A 71 0.72 12.52 -4.06
N VAL A 72 1.45 12.09 -3.05
CA VAL A 72 2.76 11.46 -3.20
C VAL A 72 2.73 10.07 -2.62
N TYR A 73 2.99 9.08 -3.46
CA TYR A 73 3.27 7.71 -3.08
C TYR A 73 4.77 7.42 -3.18
N LEU A 74 5.33 6.81 -2.15
CA LEU A 74 6.70 6.31 -2.19
C LEU A 74 6.89 5.14 -1.21
N HIS A 75 7.89 4.34 -1.49
CA HIS A 75 8.43 3.37 -0.55
C HIS A 75 9.31 4.08 0.48
N SER A 76 9.33 3.63 1.72
CA SER A 76 10.11 4.27 2.79
C SER A 76 11.60 4.38 2.47
N GLU A 77 12.17 3.41 1.76
CA GLU A 77 13.55 3.49 1.27
C GLU A 77 13.80 4.69 0.36
N ARG A 78 12.80 5.09 -0.42
CA ARG A 78 12.90 6.26 -1.28
C ARG A 78 12.95 7.55 -0.46
N PHE A 79 12.15 7.64 0.60
CA PHE A 79 12.22 8.76 1.54
C PHE A 79 13.63 8.91 2.12
N VAL A 80 14.20 7.79 2.57
CA VAL A 80 15.58 7.76 3.09
C VAL A 80 16.58 8.20 2.02
N ALA A 81 16.48 7.66 0.81
CA ALA A 81 17.39 8.00 -0.29
C ALA A 81 17.30 9.49 -0.69
N ASP A 82 16.07 10.02 -0.77
CA ASP A 82 15.85 11.44 -1.10
C ASP A 82 16.40 12.37 0.00
N MET A 83 16.27 11.97 1.28
CA MET A 83 16.86 12.72 2.40
C MET A 83 18.39 12.72 2.34
N VAL A 84 19.01 11.56 2.14
CA VAL A 84 20.47 11.45 2.03
C VAL A 84 20.98 12.30 0.87
N LYS A 85 20.33 12.22 -0.29
CA LYS A 85 20.68 13.04 -1.45
C LYS A 85 20.53 14.53 -1.16
N ALA A 86 19.47 14.94 -0.49
CA ALA A 86 19.24 16.34 -0.12
C ALA A 86 20.34 16.86 0.82
N LEU A 87 20.77 16.04 1.79
CA LEU A 87 21.89 16.38 2.68
C LEU A 87 23.20 16.54 1.91
N GLN A 88 23.51 15.63 0.98
CA GLN A 88 24.71 15.70 0.14
C GLN A 88 24.75 16.96 -0.73
N LEU A 89 23.60 17.37 -1.24
CA LEU A 89 23.44 18.53 -2.12
C LEU A 89 23.18 19.84 -1.34
N LYS A 90 23.19 19.81 -0.01
CA LYS A 90 22.83 20.95 0.87
C LYS A 90 21.43 21.52 0.57
N ALA A 91 20.49 20.65 0.15
CA ALA A 91 19.13 20.99 -0.24
C ALA A 91 18.07 20.41 0.73
N ILE A 92 18.44 20.25 2.01
CA ILE A 92 17.54 19.66 3.01
C ILE A 92 16.29 20.50 3.25
N ASP A 93 16.35 21.81 3.12
CA ASP A 93 15.19 22.68 3.28
C ASP A 93 14.18 22.52 2.13
N GLU A 94 14.65 22.23 0.93
CA GLU A 94 13.78 21.90 -0.22
C GLU A 94 13.08 20.56 0.00
N PHE A 95 13.81 19.55 0.51
CA PHE A 95 13.26 18.26 0.91
C PHE A 95 12.14 18.43 1.95
N LYS A 96 12.40 19.20 3.01
CA LYS A 96 11.42 19.49 4.06
C LYS A 96 10.17 20.17 3.49
N ARG A 97 10.35 21.21 2.70
CA ARG A 97 9.24 21.94 2.06
C ARG A 97 8.41 21.02 1.16
N PHE A 98 9.07 20.17 0.40
CA PHE A 98 8.39 19.22 -0.49
C PHE A 98 7.48 18.27 0.27
N TYR A 99 8.05 17.50 1.21
CA TYR A 99 7.30 16.46 1.93
C TYR A 99 6.26 17.02 2.91
N ARG A 100 6.50 18.21 3.47
CA ARG A 100 5.57 18.85 4.41
C ARG A 100 4.44 19.63 3.75
N SER A 101 4.48 19.81 2.43
CA SER A 101 3.47 20.57 1.66
C SER A 101 2.54 19.72 0.81
N VAL A 102 2.65 18.39 0.87
CA VAL A 102 1.77 17.49 0.12
C VAL A 102 0.37 17.47 0.71
N ASP A 103 -0.65 17.23 -0.11
CA ASP A 103 -2.05 17.09 0.34
C ASP A 103 -2.31 15.70 0.91
N ALA A 104 -1.62 14.68 0.39
CA ALA A 104 -1.62 13.33 0.96
C ALA A 104 -0.25 12.67 0.78
N LEU A 105 0.23 12.01 1.84
CA LEU A 105 1.48 11.27 1.85
C LEU A 105 1.22 9.79 2.10
N LEU A 106 1.57 8.96 1.12
CA LEU A 106 1.38 7.52 1.12
C LEU A 106 2.75 6.86 1.16
N ILE A 107 3.15 6.32 2.32
CA ILE A 107 4.45 5.68 2.51
C ILE A 107 4.28 4.20 2.74
N ASP A 108 4.87 3.42 1.84
CA ASP A 108 4.82 1.97 1.85
C ASP A 108 6.01 1.37 2.61
N ASP A 109 5.75 0.28 3.33
CA ASP A 109 6.76 -0.53 4.02
C ASP A 109 7.63 0.26 5.02
N ILE A 110 7.00 0.92 5.97
CA ILE A 110 7.70 1.77 6.94
C ILE A 110 8.66 1.00 7.87
N GLN A 111 8.59 -0.32 7.93
CA GLN A 111 9.54 -1.15 8.68
C GLN A 111 11.00 -0.96 8.20
N PHE A 112 11.21 -0.50 6.97
CA PHE A 112 12.55 -0.17 6.45
C PHE A 112 13.18 1.10 7.06
N PHE A 113 12.44 1.85 7.88
CA PHE A 113 13.04 2.87 8.74
C PHE A 113 13.87 2.30 9.90
N SER A 114 13.75 1.00 10.19
CA SER A 114 14.50 0.33 11.25
C SER A 114 16.00 0.61 11.17
N GLY A 115 16.58 1.04 12.29
CA GLY A 115 18.01 1.36 12.40
C GLY A 115 18.45 2.66 11.69
N LYS A 116 17.54 3.46 11.15
CA LYS A 116 17.85 4.69 10.40
C LYS A 116 17.43 5.94 11.20
N GLU A 117 18.11 6.20 12.30
CA GLU A 117 17.74 7.23 13.29
C GLU A 117 17.50 8.63 12.69
N ARG A 118 18.39 9.13 11.83
CA ARG A 118 18.20 10.45 11.21
C ARG A 118 16.99 10.52 10.30
N SER A 119 16.69 9.42 9.59
CA SER A 119 15.51 9.34 8.73
C SER A 119 14.23 9.24 9.55
N GLN A 120 14.26 8.54 10.68
CA GLN A 120 13.15 8.47 11.63
C GLN A 120 12.86 9.85 12.24
N GLU A 121 13.89 10.60 12.63
CA GLU A 121 13.74 11.96 13.15
C GLU A 121 13.10 12.89 12.11
N GLU A 122 13.60 12.90 10.88
CA GLU A 122 13.03 13.74 9.82
C GLU A 122 11.61 13.32 9.47
N PHE A 123 11.33 12.02 9.43
CA PHE A 123 9.98 11.52 9.21
C PHE A 123 9.04 11.92 10.35
N PHE A 124 9.50 11.88 11.60
CA PHE A 124 8.72 12.34 12.75
C PHE A 124 8.29 13.81 12.61
N HIS A 125 9.20 14.68 12.17
CA HIS A 125 8.85 16.08 11.93
C HIS A 125 7.92 16.27 10.74
N THR A 126 8.11 15.53 9.67
CA THR A 126 7.20 15.53 8.51
C THR A 126 5.82 15.06 8.91
N TYR A 127 5.73 13.98 9.69
CA TYR A 127 4.48 13.45 10.23
C TYR A 127 3.73 14.50 11.02
N ASN A 128 4.38 15.15 11.99
CA ASN A 128 3.73 16.17 12.81
C ASN A 128 3.23 17.36 11.97
N ALA A 129 4.03 17.83 11.01
CA ALA A 129 3.62 18.93 10.13
C ALA A 129 2.38 18.57 9.29
N LEU A 130 2.32 17.36 8.76
CA LEU A 130 1.16 16.88 7.98
C LEU A 130 -0.07 16.69 8.86
N LEU A 131 0.10 16.15 10.07
CA LEU A 131 -1.01 15.97 11.00
C LEU A 131 -1.61 17.31 11.43
N GLU A 132 -0.78 18.28 11.80
CA GLU A 132 -1.22 19.64 12.18
C GLU A 132 -1.91 20.37 11.02
N GLY A 133 -1.46 20.17 9.80
CA GLY A 133 -2.07 20.73 8.59
C GLY A 133 -3.34 20.02 8.12
N GLY A 134 -3.72 18.92 8.76
CA GLY A 134 -4.88 18.10 8.36
C GLY A 134 -4.66 17.35 7.05
N GLN A 135 -3.41 17.18 6.60
CA GLN A 135 -3.09 16.38 5.42
C GLN A 135 -3.12 14.89 5.74
N GLN A 136 -3.68 14.11 4.83
CA GLN A 136 -3.84 12.68 5.02
C GLN A 136 -2.52 11.94 4.88
N MET A 137 -2.26 11.04 5.83
CA MET A 137 -1.18 10.05 5.75
C MET A 137 -1.75 8.65 5.70
N ILE A 138 -1.15 7.79 4.87
CA ILE A 138 -1.36 6.35 4.87
C ILE A 138 -0.01 5.67 4.95
N LEU A 139 0.12 4.74 5.90
CA LEU A 139 1.34 4.01 6.16
C LEU A 139 1.06 2.52 6.07
N THR A 140 1.98 1.76 5.51
CA THR A 140 1.91 0.30 5.54
C THR A 140 3.12 -0.31 6.23
N SER A 141 2.94 -1.51 6.78
CA SER A 141 4.01 -2.30 7.37
C SER A 141 3.73 -3.79 7.23
N ASP A 142 4.77 -4.60 7.32
CA ASP A 142 4.65 -6.06 7.38
C ASP A 142 4.18 -6.56 8.75
N ARG A 143 4.15 -5.68 9.78
CA ARG A 143 3.80 -6.02 11.17
C ARG A 143 3.14 -4.86 11.91
N TYR A 144 2.56 -5.17 13.05
CA TYR A 144 1.95 -4.18 13.94
C TYR A 144 2.96 -3.12 14.41
N PRO A 145 2.55 -1.84 14.59
CA PRO A 145 3.49 -0.76 14.92
C PRO A 145 4.43 -1.04 16.10
N LYS A 146 3.91 -1.60 17.19
CA LYS A 146 4.71 -1.90 18.39
C LYS A 146 5.73 -3.02 18.18
N GLU A 147 5.54 -3.85 17.15
CA GLU A 147 6.41 -4.98 16.82
C GLU A 147 7.55 -4.61 15.86
N ILE A 148 7.64 -3.35 15.46
CA ILE A 148 8.69 -2.89 14.55
C ILE A 148 9.95 -2.61 15.36
N ASP A 149 10.91 -3.50 15.28
CA ASP A 149 12.20 -3.33 15.93
C ASP A 149 13.03 -2.22 15.26
N GLY A 150 13.88 -1.56 16.05
CA GLY A 150 14.80 -0.54 15.55
C GLY A 150 14.14 0.78 15.13
N VAL A 151 12.90 1.00 15.53
CA VAL A 151 12.16 2.26 15.38
C VAL A 151 11.93 2.87 16.75
N GLU A 152 12.15 4.18 16.89
CA GLU A 152 11.97 4.90 18.14
C GLU A 152 10.53 4.82 18.66
N GLU A 153 10.36 4.69 19.97
CA GLU A 153 9.05 4.54 20.62
C GLU A 153 8.11 5.74 20.34
N ARG A 154 8.64 6.95 20.27
CA ARG A 154 7.84 8.13 19.92
C ARG A 154 7.23 8.01 18.51
N LEU A 155 7.96 7.44 17.57
CA LEU A 155 7.48 7.24 16.20
C LEU A 155 6.47 6.08 16.12
N LYS A 156 6.72 4.97 16.81
CA LYS A 156 5.75 3.86 16.94
C LYS A 156 4.41 4.34 17.51
N SER A 157 4.46 5.18 18.52
CA SER A 157 3.26 5.78 19.13
C SER A 157 2.48 6.64 18.11
N ARG A 158 3.20 7.37 17.25
CA ARG A 158 2.58 8.16 16.19
C ARG A 158 1.93 7.30 15.12
N PHE A 159 2.53 6.18 14.75
CA PHE A 159 1.96 5.25 13.78
C PHE A 159 0.57 4.75 14.19
N GLY A 160 0.37 4.51 15.48
CA GLY A 160 -0.91 4.07 16.02
C GLY A 160 -1.90 5.19 16.37
N TRP A 161 -1.59 6.44 16.08
CA TRP A 161 -2.40 7.59 16.51
C TRP A 161 -3.80 7.63 15.90
N GLY A 162 -3.92 7.36 14.59
CA GLY A 162 -5.19 7.31 13.88
C GLY A 162 -5.85 5.94 13.96
N LEU A 163 -6.07 5.31 12.81
CA LEU A 163 -6.65 3.97 12.73
C LEU A 163 -5.60 2.96 12.26
N THR A 164 -5.44 1.88 13.01
CA THR A 164 -4.59 0.74 12.65
C THR A 164 -5.47 -0.44 12.27
N VAL A 165 -5.27 -0.97 11.07
CA VAL A 165 -6.05 -2.10 10.53
C VAL A 165 -5.13 -3.20 10.01
N ALA A 166 -5.52 -4.45 10.25
CA ALA A 166 -4.82 -5.62 9.75
C ALA A 166 -5.37 -6.08 8.40
N VAL A 167 -4.50 -6.61 7.57
CA VAL A 167 -4.85 -7.43 6.40
C VAL A 167 -4.29 -8.83 6.64
N GLU A 168 -5.17 -9.81 6.65
CA GLU A 168 -4.80 -11.20 6.88
C GLU A 168 -4.71 -11.97 5.55
N PRO A 169 -4.08 -13.16 5.54
CA PRO A 169 -4.08 -14.02 4.37
C PRO A 169 -5.50 -14.35 3.92
N PRO A 170 -5.81 -14.23 2.61
CA PRO A 170 -7.16 -14.46 2.11
C PRO A 170 -7.56 -15.93 2.22
N GLU A 171 -8.85 -16.16 2.43
CA GLU A 171 -9.47 -17.47 2.38
C GLU A 171 -9.44 -18.07 0.96
N LEU A 172 -9.74 -19.36 0.84
CA LEU A 172 -9.68 -20.08 -0.42
C LEU A 172 -10.55 -19.42 -1.51
N GLU A 173 -11.78 -19.08 -1.18
CA GLU A 173 -12.73 -18.44 -2.08
C GLU A 173 -12.23 -17.08 -2.56
N THR A 174 -11.67 -16.29 -1.66
CA THR A 174 -11.08 -14.98 -1.98
C THR A 174 -9.86 -15.16 -2.86
N ARG A 175 -8.99 -16.15 -2.59
CA ARG A 175 -7.85 -16.45 -3.47
C ARG A 175 -8.29 -16.82 -4.88
N ALA A 176 -9.32 -17.67 -5.01
CA ALA A 176 -9.88 -18.04 -6.31
C ALA A 176 -10.45 -16.81 -7.05
N ALA A 177 -11.16 -15.94 -6.33
CA ALA A 177 -11.69 -14.70 -6.90
C ALA A 177 -10.59 -13.75 -7.38
N ILE A 178 -9.48 -13.64 -6.63
CA ILE A 178 -8.30 -12.86 -7.03
C ILE A 178 -7.73 -13.39 -8.35
N LEU A 179 -7.58 -14.70 -8.48
CA LEU A 179 -7.06 -15.34 -9.69
C LEU A 179 -7.96 -15.06 -10.92
N ILE A 180 -9.28 -15.20 -10.77
CA ILE A 180 -10.24 -14.92 -11.84
C ILE A 180 -10.15 -13.45 -12.26
N ASN A 181 -10.19 -12.53 -11.31
CA ASN A 181 -10.11 -11.10 -11.57
C ASN A 181 -8.81 -10.72 -12.31
N LYS A 182 -7.66 -11.26 -11.88
CA LYS A 182 -6.37 -11.02 -12.53
C LYS A 182 -6.27 -11.61 -13.93
N ALA A 183 -6.86 -12.78 -14.16
CA ALA A 183 -6.94 -13.38 -15.48
C ALA A 183 -7.79 -12.52 -16.42
N GLU A 184 -8.96 -12.06 -15.98
CA GLU A 184 -9.84 -11.16 -16.75
C GLU A 184 -9.13 -9.84 -17.10
N GLN A 185 -8.41 -9.22 -16.17
CA GLN A 185 -7.60 -8.03 -16.43
C GLN A 185 -6.54 -8.26 -17.52
N SER A 186 -6.07 -9.49 -17.67
CA SER A 186 -5.12 -9.90 -18.70
C SER A 186 -5.80 -10.40 -20.00
N GLY A 187 -7.12 -10.28 -20.09
CA GLY A 187 -7.90 -10.73 -21.24
C GLY A 187 -8.00 -12.26 -21.37
N VAL A 188 -7.78 -12.99 -20.28
CA VAL A 188 -7.80 -14.47 -20.27
C VAL A 188 -8.96 -14.95 -19.41
N HIS A 189 -9.73 -15.91 -19.95
CA HIS A 189 -10.78 -16.59 -19.19
C HIS A 189 -10.17 -17.74 -18.38
N LEU A 190 -10.26 -17.65 -17.05
CA LEU A 190 -9.88 -18.71 -16.12
C LEU A 190 -11.13 -19.36 -15.55
N SER A 191 -11.28 -20.67 -15.75
CA SER A 191 -12.41 -21.41 -15.19
C SER A 191 -12.38 -21.41 -13.66
N LYS A 192 -13.56 -21.51 -13.03
CA LYS A 192 -13.64 -21.61 -11.56
C LYS A 192 -12.85 -22.79 -11.02
N ASP A 193 -12.93 -23.94 -11.67
CA ASP A 193 -12.23 -25.17 -11.26
C ASP A 193 -10.72 -24.98 -11.31
N ALA A 194 -10.19 -24.36 -12.36
CA ALA A 194 -8.77 -24.04 -12.47
C ALA A 194 -8.33 -23.01 -11.41
N ALA A 195 -9.15 -21.98 -11.15
CA ALA A 195 -8.88 -21.00 -10.11
C ALA A 195 -8.81 -21.64 -8.71
N PHE A 196 -9.78 -22.48 -8.36
CA PHE A 196 -9.79 -23.21 -7.10
C PHE A 196 -8.62 -24.19 -6.98
N PHE A 197 -8.28 -24.88 -8.06
CA PHE A 197 -7.13 -25.78 -8.10
C PHE A 197 -5.81 -25.07 -7.78
N ILE A 198 -5.57 -23.89 -8.37
CA ILE A 198 -4.40 -23.07 -8.08
C ILE A 198 -4.45 -22.54 -6.65
N ALA A 199 -5.61 -22.01 -6.24
CA ALA A 199 -5.79 -21.40 -4.92
C ALA A 199 -5.61 -22.39 -3.76
N GLN A 200 -5.96 -23.66 -3.93
CA GLN A 200 -5.73 -24.71 -2.93
C GLN A 200 -4.24 -25.00 -2.71
N ARG A 201 -3.43 -24.84 -3.74
CA ARG A 201 -1.99 -25.14 -3.72
C ARG A 201 -1.14 -23.97 -3.28
N ILE A 202 -1.56 -22.76 -3.59
CA ILE A 202 -0.84 -21.54 -3.25
C ILE A 202 -1.58 -20.82 -2.12
N ARG A 203 -1.07 -20.97 -0.91
CA ARG A 203 -1.72 -20.44 0.32
C ARG A 203 -0.97 -19.25 0.93
N SER A 204 0.24 -18.98 0.48
CA SER A 204 1.19 -18.09 1.15
C SER A 204 0.84 -16.61 1.00
N ASN A 205 0.64 -16.13 -0.22
CA ASN A 205 0.32 -14.72 -0.48
C ASN A 205 -0.17 -14.50 -1.91
N VAL A 206 -0.72 -13.30 -2.15
CA VAL A 206 -1.28 -12.90 -3.46
C VAL A 206 -0.20 -12.82 -4.56
N ARG A 207 1.04 -12.42 -4.23
CA ARG A 207 2.13 -12.36 -5.23
C ARG A 207 2.47 -13.74 -5.77
N GLU A 208 2.46 -14.76 -4.95
CA GLU A 208 2.67 -16.14 -5.39
C GLU A 208 1.50 -16.66 -6.23
N LEU A 209 0.26 -16.28 -5.89
CA LEU A 209 -0.92 -16.55 -6.72
C LEU A 209 -0.76 -15.92 -8.11
N GLU A 210 -0.37 -14.65 -8.18
CA GLU A 210 -0.13 -13.96 -9.46
C GLU A 210 1.00 -14.61 -10.25
N GLY A 211 2.07 -15.01 -9.58
CA GLY A 211 3.19 -15.73 -10.21
C GLY A 211 2.78 -17.09 -10.78
N ALA A 212 1.95 -17.83 -10.06
CA ALA A 212 1.39 -19.10 -10.52
C ALA A 212 0.47 -18.90 -11.73
N LEU A 213 -0.41 -17.90 -11.67
CA LEU A 213 -1.32 -17.55 -12.78
C LEU A 213 -0.53 -17.18 -14.04
N LYS A 214 0.51 -16.34 -13.94
CA LYS A 214 1.36 -15.98 -15.08
C LYS A 214 2.01 -17.19 -15.75
N ARG A 215 2.48 -18.15 -14.94
CA ARG A 215 3.06 -19.40 -15.47
C ARG A 215 2.02 -20.25 -16.21
N VAL A 216 0.83 -20.39 -15.67
CA VAL A 216 -0.27 -21.17 -16.28
C VAL A 216 -0.72 -20.50 -17.57
N MET A 217 -0.89 -19.17 -17.59
CA MET A 217 -1.24 -18.40 -18.78
C MET A 217 -0.18 -18.54 -19.89
N ALA A 218 1.11 -18.40 -19.56
CA ALA A 218 2.20 -18.57 -20.50
C ALA A 218 2.21 -19.98 -21.09
N HIS A 219 2.03 -21.01 -20.25
CA HIS A 219 1.95 -22.40 -20.72
C HIS A 219 0.78 -22.60 -21.67
N SER A 220 -0.40 -22.08 -21.35
CA SER A 220 -1.59 -22.15 -22.23
C SER A 220 -1.33 -21.49 -23.58
N GLN A 221 -0.72 -20.29 -23.60
CA GLN A 221 -0.36 -19.60 -24.83
C GLN A 221 0.62 -20.40 -25.69
N PHE A 222 1.69 -20.94 -25.07
CA PHE A 222 2.71 -21.71 -25.81
C PHE A 222 2.20 -23.05 -26.31
N THR A 223 1.33 -23.71 -25.56
CA THR A 223 0.79 -25.03 -25.94
C THR A 223 -0.51 -24.94 -26.72
N ARG A 224 -1.11 -23.75 -26.83
CA ARG A 224 -2.45 -23.49 -27.42
C ARG A 224 -3.56 -24.34 -26.79
N ARG A 225 -3.41 -24.66 -25.50
CA ARG A 225 -4.44 -25.35 -24.72
C ARG A 225 -5.22 -24.36 -23.86
N PRO A 226 -6.58 -24.50 -23.78
CA PRO A 226 -7.38 -23.63 -22.92
C PRO A 226 -7.03 -23.84 -21.45
N LEU A 227 -7.32 -22.81 -20.60
CA LEU A 227 -7.18 -22.84 -19.15
C LEU A 227 -8.43 -23.35 -18.47
#